data_c5c43eb514f42f5cbc08312af001fe07
#
_entry.id   c5c43eb514f42f5cbc08312af001fe07
#
_cell.length_a   1.000
_cell.length_b   1.000
_cell.length_c   1.000
_cell.angle_alpha   90.00
_cell.angle_beta   90.00
_cell.angle_gamma   90.00
#
_symmetry.space_group_name_H-M   'P 1'
#
loop_
_entity.id
_entity.type
_entity.pdbx_description
1 polymer ?
#
loop_
_entity_poly.entity_id
_entity_poly.type
_entity_poly.pdbx_seq_one_letter_code
_entity_poly.pdbx_strand_id
1 'polypeptide(L)'
;GDFELERSAGEVAEQVIRPTGLLDPEIEIRPVGTQVDDLLSEIYKCVEKGERVLVTTLTKRMSEDLTDYLSEHNVKVRYLHSDIDTVERVEIIRDLRAGVFDVLVGINLLREGLDMPEVALVAILDADKEGFLRSARSLIQTIGRAARHLDGRAILYADKVTKSMEKAISETQRRRE
;
A
#
# COMPACT_ATOMS: atom_id res chain seq x y z
N GLY A 1 15.87 -13.13 -8.80
CA GLY A 1 15.82 -13.08 -8.83
C GLY A 1 15.96 -12.82 -8.84
N ASP A 2 16.06 -12.52 -8.68
CA ASP A 2 16.04 -12.45 -8.78
C ASP A 2 16.20 -12.10 -9.12
N PHE A 3 16.47 -11.58 -9.20
CA PHE A 3 16.34 -11.31 -9.58
C PHE A 3 16.79 -10.77 -9.99
N GLU A 4 17.09 -10.40 -10.18
CA GLU A 4 17.19 -10.02 -10.66
C GLU A 4 17.45 -9.57 -11.27
N LEU A 5 17.93 -9.06 -11.54
CA LEU A 5 17.79 -8.71 -12.09
C LEU A 5 18.13 -8.61 -12.60
N GLU A 6 18.26 -8.46 -12.76
CA GLU A 6 18.04 -8.50 -13.24
C GLU A 6 18.07 -8.59 -13.95
N ARG A 7 18.58 -8.53 -14.07
CA ARG A 7 18.22 -8.63 -14.92
C ARG A 7 18.31 -8.23 -15.53
N SER A 8 18.64 -7.91 -15.97
CA SER A 8 18.39 -7.60 -16.79
C SER A 8 18.39 -7.28 -17.30
N ALA A 9 18.76 -6.77 -17.57
CA ALA A 9 18.41 -6.36 -18.29
C ALA A 9 18.17 -6.51 -19.04
N GLY A 10 18.19 -6.67 -19.42
CA GLY A 10 17.68 -6.73 -20.28
C GLY A 10 16.92 -7.00 -20.27
N GLU A 11 16.95 -7.16 -20.16
CA GLU A 11 16.10 -7.21 -20.30
C GLU A 11 15.68 -6.63 -20.13
N VAL A 12 16.07 -6.05 -20.02
CA VAL A 12 15.45 -5.45 -20.08
C VAL A 12 14.84 -4.93 -20.37
N ALA A 13 15.18 -4.90 -20.62
CA ALA A 13 14.23 -4.23 -20.97
C ALA A 13 12.94 -4.61 -20.96
N GLU A 14 12.58 -5.15 -20.91
CA GLU A 14 11.49 -5.37 -20.74
C GLU A 14 10.89 -5.16 -19.63
N GLN A 15 11.02 -4.48 -19.22
CA GLN A 15 10.49 -4.13 -18.26
C GLN A 15 9.28 -4.33 -17.99
N VAL A 16 8.72 -4.41 -17.96
CA VAL A 16 7.77 -4.76 -17.10
C VAL A 16 6.51 -3.93 -17.14
N ILE A 17 6.47 -2.98 -18.03
CA ILE A 17 5.25 -2.22 -18.25
C ILE A 17 4.27 -3.10 -18.99
N ARG A 18 3.09 -3.26 -18.44
CA ARG A 18 2.06 -4.05 -19.04
C ARG A 18 1.32 -3.28 -20.10
N PRO A 19 0.63 -3.96 -21.03
CA PRO A 19 -0.17 -3.27 -22.03
C PRO A 19 -1.21 -2.33 -21.44
N THR A 20 -1.66 -2.61 -20.21
CA THR A 20 -2.63 -1.77 -19.51
C THR A 20 -1.99 -0.57 -18.81
N GLY A 21 -0.65 -0.48 -18.84
CA GLY A 21 0.06 0.55 -18.11
C GLY A 21 0.30 0.24 -16.65
N LEU A 22 0.01 -0.99 -16.23
CA LEU A 22 0.21 -1.39 -14.85
C LEU A 22 1.60 -1.95 -14.63
N LEU A 23 2.16 -1.64 -13.47
CA LEU A 23 3.42 -2.20 -13.01
C LEU A 23 3.15 -2.96 -11.72
N ASP A 24 3.85 -4.07 -11.50
CA ASP A 24 3.75 -4.77 -10.24
C ASP A 24 4.62 -4.03 -9.22
N PRO A 25 4.06 -3.65 -8.06
CA PRO A 25 4.83 -2.94 -7.05
C PRO A 25 5.93 -3.81 -6.46
N GLU A 26 6.99 -3.15 -6.04
CA GLU A 26 8.02 -3.80 -5.23
C GLU A 26 7.47 -4.11 -3.86
N ILE A 27 7.80 -5.29 -3.32
CA ILE A 27 7.29 -5.71 -2.02
C ILE A 27 8.44 -5.87 -1.05
N GLU A 28 8.31 -5.24 0.12
CA GLU A 28 9.25 -5.39 1.22
C GLU A 28 8.54 -5.89 2.46
N ILE A 29 9.23 -6.68 3.27
CA ILE A 29 8.73 -7.14 4.57
C ILE A 29 9.60 -6.52 5.64
N ARG A 30 8.98 -5.88 6.63
CA ARG A 30 9.69 -5.20 7.71
C ARG A 30 9.09 -5.59 9.06
N PRO A 31 9.88 -5.49 10.14
CA PRO A 31 9.41 -5.94 11.46
C PRO A 31 8.23 -5.15 12.00
N VAL A 32 7.37 -5.84 12.75
CA VAL A 32 6.19 -5.22 13.36
C VAL A 32 6.58 -4.27 14.50
N GLY A 33 7.65 -4.60 15.24
CA GLY A 33 7.98 -3.87 16.46
C GLY A 33 8.20 -2.38 16.27
N THR A 34 8.63 -1.96 15.09
CA THR A 34 8.88 -0.56 14.79
C THR A 34 8.02 -0.06 13.65
N GLN A 35 6.89 -0.73 13.40
CA GLN A 35 6.10 -0.45 12.19
C GLN A 35 5.60 0.99 12.11
N VAL A 36 5.20 1.59 13.23
CA VAL A 36 4.65 2.94 13.20
C VAL A 36 5.74 3.97 12.90
N ASP A 37 6.88 3.86 13.56
CA ASP A 37 7.99 4.77 13.34
C ASP A 37 8.58 4.61 11.93
N ASP A 38 8.69 3.37 11.49
CA ASP A 38 9.22 3.10 10.16
C ASP A 38 8.27 3.65 9.09
N LEU A 39 6.97 3.44 9.29
CA LEU A 39 5.96 3.96 8.38
C LEU A 39 6.04 5.49 8.30
N LEU A 40 6.18 6.16 9.42
CA LEU A 40 6.28 7.62 9.43
C LEU A 40 7.45 8.10 8.57
N SER A 41 8.58 7.43 8.70
CA SER A 41 9.77 7.76 7.92
C SER A 41 9.51 7.59 6.42
N GLU A 42 8.84 6.50 6.05
CA GLU A 42 8.53 6.25 4.64
C GLU A 42 7.50 7.26 4.11
N ILE A 43 6.56 7.66 4.95
CA ILE A 43 5.57 8.66 4.56
C ILE A 43 6.26 9.99 4.25
N TYR A 44 7.19 10.42 5.08
CA TYR A 44 7.90 11.67 4.83
C TYR A 44 8.62 11.64 3.49
N LYS A 45 9.22 10.50 3.13
CA LYS A 45 9.89 10.36 1.85
C LYS A 45 8.91 10.50 0.68
N CYS A 46 7.73 9.88 0.82
CA CYS A 46 6.70 9.97 -0.22
C CYS A 46 6.16 11.38 -0.36
N VAL A 47 5.89 12.03 0.76
CA VAL A 47 5.33 13.39 0.75
C VAL A 47 6.31 14.35 0.08
N GLU A 48 7.60 14.18 0.33
CA GLU A 48 8.63 15.01 -0.29
C GLU A 48 8.58 14.94 -1.81
N LYS A 49 8.20 13.77 -2.34
CA LYS A 49 8.12 13.55 -3.78
C LYS A 49 6.74 13.87 -4.35
N GLY A 50 5.82 14.31 -3.52
CA GLY A 50 4.46 14.58 -3.97
C GLY A 50 3.63 13.33 -4.18
N GLU A 51 4.01 12.22 -3.58
CA GLU A 51 3.31 10.93 -3.72
C GLU A 51 2.29 10.73 -2.61
N ARG A 52 1.36 9.80 -2.85
CA ARG A 52 0.31 9.48 -1.88
C ARG A 52 0.53 8.11 -1.30
N VAL A 53 -0.04 7.88 -0.10
CA VAL A 53 0.18 6.65 0.65
C VAL A 53 -1.15 6.09 1.14
N LEU A 54 -1.33 4.77 1.00
CA LEU A 54 -2.45 4.06 1.62
C LEU A 54 -1.92 3.20 2.74
N VAL A 55 -2.63 3.17 3.87
CA VAL A 55 -2.23 2.36 5.02
C VAL A 55 -3.43 1.54 5.49
N THR A 56 -3.25 0.24 5.67
CA THR A 56 -4.31 -0.60 6.21
C THR A 56 -3.96 -1.11 7.60
N THR A 57 -4.94 -1.07 8.49
CA THR A 57 -4.83 -1.62 9.84
C THR A 57 -5.88 -2.71 10.01
N LEU A 58 -5.86 -3.36 11.17
CA LEU A 58 -6.79 -4.46 11.45
C LEU A 58 -8.05 -4.01 12.16
N THR A 59 -7.99 -2.88 12.89
CA THR A 59 -9.14 -2.46 13.70
C THR A 59 -9.37 -0.97 13.55
N LYS A 60 -10.60 -0.59 13.84
CA LYS A 60 -10.99 0.81 13.88
C LYS A 60 -10.11 1.60 14.84
N ARG A 61 -9.87 1.03 16.03
CA ARG A 61 -9.06 1.69 17.04
C ARG A 61 -7.65 1.96 16.55
N MET A 62 -7.04 0.97 15.90
CA MET A 62 -5.71 1.17 15.34
C MET A 62 -5.70 2.26 14.28
N SER A 63 -6.73 2.28 13.44
CA SER A 63 -6.82 3.32 12.40
C SER A 63 -6.92 4.71 13.04
N GLU A 64 -7.73 4.84 14.07
CA GLU A 64 -7.91 6.12 14.75
C GLU A 64 -6.63 6.56 15.45
N ASP A 65 -6.00 5.64 16.18
CA ASP A 65 -4.76 5.94 16.88
C ASP A 65 -3.65 6.32 15.92
N LEU A 66 -3.55 5.59 14.81
CA LEU A 66 -2.53 5.87 13.82
C LEU A 66 -2.77 7.23 13.16
N THR A 67 -4.02 7.53 12.83
CA THR A 67 -4.37 8.81 12.24
C THR A 67 -3.98 9.96 13.16
N ASP A 68 -4.28 9.84 14.45
CA ASP A 68 -3.90 10.85 15.42
C ASP A 68 -2.39 11.01 15.51
N TYR A 69 -1.68 9.90 15.56
CA TYR A 69 -0.22 9.92 15.65
C TYR A 69 0.38 10.62 14.44
N LEU A 70 -0.08 10.26 13.24
CA LEU A 70 0.45 10.86 12.02
C LEU A 70 0.13 12.36 11.95
N SER A 71 -1.09 12.71 12.34
CA SER A 71 -1.48 14.11 12.36
C SER A 71 -0.61 14.93 13.32
N GLU A 72 -0.30 14.38 14.49
CA GLU A 72 0.57 15.04 15.46
C GLU A 72 1.99 15.20 14.96
N HIS A 73 2.37 14.41 13.96
CA HIS A 73 3.69 14.49 13.35
C HIS A 73 3.67 15.22 12.01
N ASN A 74 2.67 16.09 11.84
CA ASN A 74 2.56 16.99 10.70
C ASN A 74 2.29 16.29 9.37
N VAL A 75 1.67 15.12 9.41
CA VAL A 75 1.25 14.42 8.21
C VAL A 75 -0.21 14.79 7.92
N LYS A 76 -0.50 15.12 6.67
CA LYS A 76 -1.89 15.36 6.25
C LYS A 76 -2.53 14.02 5.98
N VAL A 77 -3.37 13.57 6.90
CA VAL A 77 -3.90 12.21 6.90
C VAL A 77 -5.40 12.22 7.14
N ARG A 78 -6.10 11.26 6.54
CA ARG A 78 -7.52 11.04 6.77
C ARG A 78 -7.75 9.56 7.08
N TYR A 79 -8.71 9.31 7.96
CA TYR A 79 -9.17 7.96 8.25
C TYR A 79 -10.44 7.70 7.45
N LEU A 80 -10.46 6.61 6.70
CA LEU A 80 -11.63 6.22 5.91
C LEU A 80 -12.47 5.25 6.72
N HIS A 81 -13.57 5.75 7.24
CA HIS A 81 -14.55 4.98 8.01
C HIS A 81 -15.25 3.95 7.13
N SER A 82 -15.48 2.77 7.65
CA SER A 82 -16.20 1.75 6.90
C SER A 82 -17.68 2.10 6.72
N ASP A 83 -18.21 2.96 7.60
CA ASP A 83 -19.64 3.33 7.57
C ASP A 83 -19.93 4.57 6.74
N ILE A 84 -18.92 5.12 6.11
CA ILE A 84 -19.07 6.33 5.31
C ILE A 84 -19.85 6.01 4.04
N ASP A 85 -20.69 6.94 3.58
CA ASP A 85 -21.50 6.69 2.39
C ASP A 85 -20.64 6.83 1.12
N THR A 86 -21.23 6.42 -0.01
CA THR A 86 -20.53 6.37 -1.27
C THR A 86 -20.07 7.75 -1.75
N VAL A 87 -20.92 8.76 -1.58
CA VAL A 87 -20.59 10.12 -2.05
C VAL A 87 -19.40 10.66 -1.29
N GLU A 88 -19.42 10.51 0.02
CA GLU A 88 -18.33 11.01 0.84
C GLU A 88 -17.04 10.24 0.57
N ARG A 89 -17.15 8.94 0.32
CA ARG A 89 -15.99 8.11 -0.02
C ARG A 89 -15.32 8.60 -1.31
N VAL A 90 -16.14 8.91 -2.31
CA VAL A 90 -15.62 9.42 -3.57
C VAL A 90 -14.91 10.75 -3.37
N GLU A 91 -15.47 11.62 -2.52
CA GLU A 91 -14.84 12.90 -2.23
C GLU A 91 -13.50 12.75 -1.54
N ILE A 92 -13.42 11.81 -0.60
CA ILE A 92 -12.16 11.54 0.11
C ILE A 92 -11.09 11.04 -0.86
N ILE A 93 -11.44 10.14 -1.76
CA ILE A 93 -10.49 9.63 -2.73
C ILE A 93 -10.03 10.75 -3.66
N ARG A 94 -10.96 11.60 -4.11
CA ARG A 94 -10.62 12.71 -4.96
C ARG A 94 -9.65 13.67 -4.26
N ASP A 95 -9.89 13.95 -2.97
CA ASP A 95 -9.04 14.84 -2.20
C ASP A 95 -7.65 14.23 -1.99
N LEU A 96 -7.57 12.92 -1.80
CA LEU A 96 -6.28 12.25 -1.71
C LEU A 96 -5.51 12.43 -3.03
N ARG A 97 -6.16 12.18 -4.14
CA ARG A 97 -5.52 12.30 -5.43
C ARG A 97 -5.05 13.73 -5.71
N ALA A 98 -5.85 14.70 -5.27
CA ALA A 98 -5.53 16.11 -5.48
C ALA A 98 -4.47 16.65 -4.52
N GLY A 99 -4.08 15.88 -3.50
CA GLY A 99 -3.07 16.33 -2.56
C GLY A 99 -3.62 17.20 -1.44
N VAL A 100 -4.93 17.22 -1.27
CA VAL A 100 -5.52 17.91 -0.10
C VAL A 100 -5.00 17.27 1.17
N PHE A 101 -4.81 15.95 1.14
CA PHE A 101 -4.06 15.23 2.15
C PHE A 101 -3.24 14.15 1.43
N ASP A 102 -2.30 13.56 2.16
CA ASP A 102 -1.29 12.70 1.54
C ASP A 102 -1.42 11.24 1.90
N VAL A 103 -2.08 10.93 3.01
CA VAL A 103 -2.15 9.57 3.55
C VAL A 103 -3.60 9.22 3.87
N LEU A 104 -4.03 8.06 3.42
CA LEU A 104 -5.35 7.53 3.74
C LEU A 104 -5.18 6.27 4.56
N VAL A 105 -5.80 6.23 5.73
CA VAL A 105 -5.75 5.10 6.65
C VAL A 105 -7.11 4.44 6.71
N GLY A 106 -7.17 3.12 6.65
CA GLY A 106 -8.43 2.42 6.77
C GLY A 106 -8.24 0.94 7.05
N ILE A 107 -9.35 0.25 7.32
CA ILE A 107 -9.32 -1.18 7.56
C ILE A 107 -9.41 -1.92 6.23
N ASN A 108 -10.29 -1.48 5.35
CA ASN A 108 -10.50 -2.12 4.06
C ASN A 108 -10.59 -1.02 3.01
N LEU A 109 -9.55 -0.91 2.19
CA LEU A 109 -9.45 0.10 1.14
C LEU A 109 -9.65 -0.49 -0.25
N LEU A 110 -10.33 -1.65 -0.33
CA LEU A 110 -10.46 -2.39 -1.57
C LEU A 110 -11.72 -2.06 -2.35
N ARG A 111 -12.66 -1.39 -1.72
CA ARG A 111 -13.96 -1.14 -2.35
C ARG A 111 -13.84 -0.16 -3.50
N GLU A 112 -14.73 -0.32 -4.43
CA GLU A 112 -14.92 0.56 -5.59
C GLU A 112 -13.86 0.48 -6.65
N GLY A 113 -12.77 -0.24 -6.46
CA GLY A 113 -11.76 -0.39 -7.48
C GLY A 113 -11.32 0.92 -8.10
N LEU A 114 -11.30 1.99 -7.33
CA LEU A 114 -10.95 3.30 -7.84
C LEU A 114 -9.48 3.35 -8.25
N ASP A 115 -9.24 4.06 -9.33
CA ASP A 115 -7.92 4.20 -9.90
C ASP A 115 -7.19 5.37 -9.22
N MET A 116 -6.04 5.08 -8.61
CA MET A 116 -5.30 6.10 -7.87
C MET A 116 -3.83 6.06 -8.29
N PRO A 117 -3.54 6.59 -9.50
CA PRO A 117 -2.16 6.51 -10.00
C PRO A 117 -1.16 7.31 -9.20
N GLU A 118 -1.62 8.22 -8.35
CA GLU A 118 -0.73 9.00 -7.48
C GLU A 118 -0.23 8.22 -6.28
N VAL A 119 -0.84 7.06 -5.97
CA VAL A 119 -0.44 6.26 -4.83
C VAL A 119 0.84 5.49 -5.15
N ALA A 120 1.90 5.80 -4.43
CA ALA A 120 3.20 5.18 -4.64
C ALA A 120 3.54 4.16 -3.56
N LEU A 121 2.88 4.22 -2.42
CA LEU A 121 3.20 3.32 -1.31
C LEU A 121 1.91 2.80 -0.68
N VAL A 122 1.87 1.49 -0.52
CA VAL A 122 0.83 0.82 0.26
C VAL A 122 1.52 0.18 1.46
N ALA A 123 1.07 0.51 2.66
CA ALA A 123 1.63 -0.07 3.88
C ALA A 123 0.56 -0.94 4.54
N ILE A 124 0.91 -2.18 4.82
CA ILE A 124 0.00 -3.15 5.43
C ILE A 124 0.55 -3.49 6.81
N LEU A 125 -0.09 -2.96 7.84
CA LEU A 125 0.35 -3.19 9.22
C LEU A 125 -0.13 -4.54 9.70
N ASP A 126 0.68 -5.21 10.52
CA ASP A 126 0.33 -6.53 11.06
C ASP A 126 -0.10 -7.49 9.95
N ALA A 127 0.72 -7.57 8.91
CA ALA A 127 0.38 -8.35 7.72
C ALA A 127 0.39 -9.85 7.99
N ASP A 128 1.00 -10.30 9.09
CA ASP A 128 1.09 -11.72 9.43
C ASP A 128 -0.02 -12.20 10.36
N LYS A 129 -1.03 -11.36 10.60
CA LYS A 129 -2.15 -11.80 11.42
C LYS A 129 -3.10 -12.66 10.59
N GLU A 130 -3.79 -13.58 11.28
CA GLU A 130 -4.75 -14.45 10.62
C GLU A 130 -6.05 -13.70 10.37
N GLY A 131 -6.77 -14.10 9.33
CA GLY A 131 -8.10 -13.59 9.11
C GLY A 131 -8.31 -13.04 7.71
N PHE A 132 -9.55 -12.65 7.46
CA PHE A 132 -10.00 -12.20 6.14
C PHE A 132 -9.20 -11.01 5.61
N LEU A 133 -8.89 -10.06 6.49
CA LEU A 133 -8.20 -8.83 6.07
C LEU A 133 -6.74 -9.08 5.68
N ARG A 134 -6.20 -10.22 6.02
CA ARG A 134 -4.82 -10.59 5.69
C ARG A 134 -4.76 -11.89 4.90
N SER A 135 -5.87 -12.24 4.24
CA SER A 135 -5.89 -13.36 3.30
C SER A 135 -5.05 -13.03 2.08
N ALA A 136 -4.65 -14.05 1.33
CA ALA A 136 -3.87 -13.84 0.11
C ALA A 136 -4.59 -12.89 -0.85
N ARG A 137 -5.90 -13.08 -1.02
CA ARG A 137 -6.67 -12.25 -1.93
C ARG A 137 -6.68 -10.79 -1.48
N SER A 138 -6.91 -10.55 -0.19
CA SER A 138 -6.90 -9.20 0.35
C SER A 138 -5.54 -8.53 0.17
N LEU A 139 -4.47 -9.28 0.45
CA LEU A 139 -3.12 -8.75 0.31
C LEU A 139 -2.81 -8.40 -1.14
N ILE A 140 -3.15 -9.29 -2.07
CA ILE A 140 -2.91 -9.06 -3.50
C ILE A 140 -3.65 -7.80 -3.96
N GLN A 141 -4.91 -7.67 -3.59
CA GLN A 141 -5.71 -6.53 -4.02
C GLN A 141 -5.20 -5.23 -3.42
N THR A 142 -4.78 -5.28 -2.16
CA THR A 142 -4.26 -4.08 -1.49
C THR A 142 -2.94 -3.66 -2.11
N ILE A 143 -2.04 -4.60 -2.34
CA ILE A 143 -0.76 -4.32 -2.99
C ILE A 143 -1.00 -3.71 -4.37
N GLY A 144 -2.02 -4.19 -5.06
CA GLY A 144 -2.34 -3.71 -6.40
C GLY A 144 -2.75 -2.24 -6.46
N ARG A 145 -3.08 -1.63 -5.32
CA ARG A 145 -3.42 -0.21 -5.31
C ARG A 145 -2.25 0.69 -5.71
N ALA A 146 -1.02 0.19 -5.59
CA ALA A 146 0.16 0.94 -6.01
C ALA A 146 0.64 0.56 -7.40
N ALA A 147 -0.12 -0.25 -8.14
CA ALA A 147 0.35 -0.81 -9.41
C ALA A 147 0.38 0.22 -10.55
N ARG A 148 -0.30 1.34 -10.39
CA ARG A 148 -0.31 2.38 -11.43
C ARG A 148 0.86 3.35 -11.32
N HIS A 149 1.58 3.32 -10.22
CA HIS A 149 2.68 4.25 -10.02
C HIS A 149 3.99 3.60 -10.50
N LEU A 150 4.81 4.37 -11.20
CA LEU A 150 6.08 3.85 -11.72
C LEU A 150 6.98 3.33 -10.61
N ASP A 151 6.96 4.02 -9.47
CA ASP A 151 7.78 3.65 -8.32
C ASP A 151 6.95 2.97 -7.24
N GLY A 152 5.86 2.28 -7.64
CA GLY A 152 4.95 1.66 -6.68
C GLY A 152 5.63 0.64 -5.79
N ARG A 153 5.33 0.72 -4.49
CA ARG A 153 5.90 -0.18 -3.49
C ARG A 153 4.82 -0.58 -2.50
N ALA A 154 5.02 -1.77 -1.93
CA ALA A 154 4.19 -2.23 -0.82
C ALA A 154 5.12 -2.66 0.29
N ILE A 155 4.83 -2.22 1.52
CA ILE A 155 5.57 -2.64 2.70
C ILE A 155 4.60 -3.45 3.56
N LEU A 156 4.97 -4.69 3.83
CA LEU A 156 4.21 -5.57 4.69
C LEU A 156 4.94 -5.68 6.02
N TYR A 157 4.32 -5.14 7.06
CA TYR A 157 4.92 -5.20 8.40
C TYR A 157 4.53 -6.51 9.05
N ALA A 158 5.50 -7.38 9.22
CA ALA A 158 5.27 -8.74 9.69
C ALA A 158 6.54 -9.28 10.32
N ASP A 159 6.36 -10.10 11.37
CA ASP A 159 7.50 -10.77 12.02
C ASP A 159 7.72 -12.17 11.46
N LYS A 160 6.74 -12.68 10.73
CA LYS A 160 6.87 -13.97 10.05
C LYS A 160 6.16 -13.88 8.71
N VAL A 161 6.48 -14.80 7.81
CA VAL A 161 5.83 -14.86 6.51
C VAL A 161 4.78 -15.97 6.56
N THR A 162 3.52 -15.58 6.48
CA THR A 162 2.41 -16.53 6.47
C THR A 162 2.25 -17.12 5.08
N LYS A 163 1.46 -18.20 4.99
CA LYS A 163 1.14 -18.79 3.70
C LYS A 163 0.40 -17.78 2.80
N SER A 164 -0.47 -16.98 3.39
CA SER A 164 -1.19 -15.94 2.65
C SER A 164 -0.21 -14.92 2.08
N MET A 165 0.78 -14.51 2.87
CA MET A 165 1.80 -13.58 2.41
C MET A 165 2.64 -14.21 1.30
N GLU A 166 3.05 -15.46 1.47
CA GLU A 166 3.83 -16.16 0.44
C GLU A 166 3.09 -16.18 -0.89
N LYS A 167 1.81 -16.51 -0.83
CA LYS A 167 1.00 -16.58 -2.04
C LYS A 167 0.87 -15.21 -2.69
N ALA A 168 0.62 -14.19 -1.88
CA ALA A 168 0.47 -12.82 -2.40
C ALA A 168 1.76 -12.34 -3.05
N ILE A 169 2.89 -12.56 -2.40
CA ILE A 169 4.19 -12.15 -2.92
C ILE A 169 4.51 -12.91 -4.20
N SER A 170 4.30 -14.21 -4.18
CA SER A 170 4.59 -15.06 -5.34
C SER A 170 3.74 -14.66 -6.55
N GLU A 171 2.45 -14.42 -6.34
CA GLU A 171 1.57 -14.02 -7.43
C GLU A 171 1.99 -12.69 -8.04
N THR A 172 2.35 -11.73 -7.18
CA THR A 172 2.77 -10.42 -7.66
C THR A 172 4.10 -10.51 -8.39
N GLN A 173 5.08 -11.18 -7.81
CA GLN A 173 6.40 -11.29 -8.43
C GLN A 173 6.36 -12.05 -9.75
N ARG A 174 5.49 -13.04 -9.84
CA ARG A 174 5.36 -13.80 -11.07
C ARG A 174 4.94 -12.92 -12.23
N ARG A 175 4.13 -11.91 -11.94
CA ARG A 175 3.68 -11.00 -13.00
C ARG A 175 4.72 -9.98 -13.38
N ARG A 176 5.74 -9.79 -12.55
CA ARG A 176 6.85 -8.89 -12.91
C ARG A 176 7.78 -9.51 -13.91
N GLU A 177 7.76 -10.81 -14.01
CA GLU A 177 8.56 -11.53 -14.98
C GLU A 177 7.78 -11.73 -16.28
#